data_f8c1e0b4c413e8e0a26ef02e1d5b0260
#
_entry.id   f8c1e0b4c413e8e0a26ef02e1d5b0260
#
_cell.length_a   1.000
_cell.length_b   1.000
_cell.length_c   1.000
_cell.angle_alpha   90.00
_cell.angle_beta   90.00
_cell.angle_gamma   90.00
#
_symmetry.space_group_name_H-M   'P 1'
#
loop_
_entity.id
_entity.type
_entity.pdbx_description
1 polymer ?
#
loop_
_entity_poly.entity_id
_entity_poly.type
_entity_poly.pdbx_seq_one_letter_code
_entity_poly.pdbx_strand_id
1 'polypeptide(L)'
;PHCRRQRQMCIRDSIKIIKTGIDPKPFLDQITENDWNWVSRQKGLGGDTNPYGFLPLIMAKVKRGEDPHDVDRQGRTELYQNYTSVQKFWKEWNITETGRAAFFRLKPGNRVHSHIDRGLYYQDKDRYHLSLAGTYEYTVGDEKMIVEPGTFFWFYNKIPHSAINVGEVDRVSLVFDVPHSMNNPHH
;
A
#
# COMPACT_ATOMS: atom_id res chain seq x y z
N PRO A 1 27.62 37.57 16.72
CA PRO A 1 27.36 36.58 15.68
C PRO A 1 26.20 35.72 16.13
N HIS A 2 25.02 35.99 15.54
CA HIS A 2 23.82 35.21 15.82
C HIS A 2 23.86 33.93 15.00
N CYS A 3 24.19 32.84 15.63
CA CYS A 3 24.00 31.51 15.09
C CYS A 3 22.50 31.26 14.97
N ARG A 4 21.93 31.38 13.76
CA ARG A 4 20.59 30.87 13.43
C ARG A 4 20.67 29.37 13.54
N ARG A 5 20.21 28.80 14.66
CA ARG A 5 19.85 27.40 14.74
C ARG A 5 18.72 27.18 13.72
N GLN A 6 19.06 26.69 12.56
CA GLN A 6 18.12 25.99 11.71
C GLN A 6 17.54 24.86 12.56
N ARG A 7 16.26 24.95 12.85
CA ARG A 7 15.53 23.82 13.42
C ARG A 7 15.54 22.74 12.34
N GLN A 8 16.53 21.84 12.42
CA GLN A 8 16.37 20.53 11.82
C GLN A 8 15.13 19.94 12.49
N MET A 9 14.05 19.96 11.75
CA MET A 9 12.88 19.16 12.05
C MET A 9 13.39 17.71 11.95
N CYS A 10 13.69 17.11 13.09
CA CYS A 10 13.92 15.66 13.17
C CYS A 10 12.65 15.04 12.64
N ILE A 11 12.65 14.61 11.39
CA ILE A 11 11.64 13.71 10.84
C ILE A 11 11.89 12.42 11.61
N ARG A 12 11.11 12.23 12.67
CA ARG A 12 11.10 10.99 13.44
C ARG A 12 10.52 9.95 12.50
N ASP A 13 11.32 8.94 12.23
CA ASP A 13 10.96 7.67 11.61
C ASP A 13 10.00 7.80 10.42
N SER A 14 10.54 7.86 9.21
CA SER A 14 9.74 7.86 7.98
C SER A 14 9.10 6.49 7.72
N ILE A 15 9.59 5.45 8.38
CA ILE A 15 9.09 4.08 8.34
C ILE A 15 8.93 3.56 9.78
N LYS A 16 7.79 2.96 10.08
CA LYS A 16 7.52 2.36 11.40
C LYS A 16 7.02 0.93 11.22
N ILE A 17 7.82 -0.03 11.67
CA ILE A 17 7.37 -1.43 11.77
C ILE A 17 6.39 -1.53 12.92
N ILE A 18 5.19 -2.01 12.65
CA ILE A 18 4.12 -2.21 13.63
C ILE A 18 4.18 -3.64 14.17
N LYS A 19 4.37 -4.60 13.27
CA LYS A 19 4.43 -6.02 13.62
C LYS A 19 5.21 -6.79 12.58
N THR A 20 5.92 -7.83 13.03
CA THR A 20 6.53 -8.87 12.19
C THR A 20 5.93 -10.23 12.51
N GLY A 21 6.11 -11.20 11.63
CA GLY A 21 5.66 -12.57 11.86
C GLY A 21 4.15 -12.79 11.72
N ILE A 22 3.45 -11.90 11.02
CA ILE A 22 2.05 -12.15 10.62
C ILE A 22 2.05 -13.25 9.56
N ASP A 23 1.25 -14.30 9.77
CA ASP A 23 1.13 -15.39 8.80
C ASP A 23 0.52 -14.89 7.48
N PRO A 24 1.25 -14.92 6.36
CA PRO A 24 0.75 -14.46 5.08
C PRO A 24 -0.18 -15.46 4.39
N LYS A 25 -0.14 -16.73 4.80
CA LYS A 25 -0.83 -17.82 4.12
C LYS A 25 -2.33 -17.60 3.95
N PRO A 26 -3.10 -17.14 4.97
CA PRO A 26 -4.54 -16.90 4.81
C PRO A 26 -4.89 -15.87 3.73
N PHE A 27 -3.99 -14.93 3.44
CA PHE A 27 -4.16 -13.92 2.39
C PHE A 27 -3.83 -14.49 1.02
N LEU A 28 -2.69 -15.18 0.91
CA LEU A 28 -2.20 -15.74 -0.34
C LEU A 28 -3.10 -16.84 -0.89
N ASP A 29 -3.66 -17.68 -0.02
CA ASP A 29 -4.59 -18.76 -0.40
C ASP A 29 -5.87 -18.23 -1.07
N GLN A 30 -6.22 -16.96 -0.88
CA GLN A 30 -7.41 -16.34 -1.49
C GLN A 30 -7.12 -15.67 -2.82
N ILE A 31 -5.84 -15.43 -3.15
CA ILE A 31 -5.44 -14.76 -4.40
C ILE A 31 -5.36 -15.78 -5.52
N THR A 32 -6.06 -15.53 -6.62
CA THR A 32 -5.94 -16.31 -7.85
C THR A 32 -5.22 -15.54 -8.94
N GLU A 33 -4.58 -16.23 -9.90
CA GLU A 33 -3.95 -15.56 -11.06
C GLU A 33 -4.96 -14.76 -11.88
N ASN A 34 -6.22 -15.19 -11.90
CA ASN A 34 -7.28 -14.50 -12.61
C ASN A 34 -7.62 -13.13 -11.97
N ASP A 35 -7.40 -12.97 -10.67
CA ASP A 35 -7.71 -11.72 -9.96
C ASP A 35 -6.74 -10.60 -10.34
N TRP A 36 -5.47 -10.91 -10.65
CA TRP A 36 -4.49 -9.93 -11.11
C TRP A 36 -4.88 -9.28 -12.45
N ASN A 37 -5.68 -9.96 -13.26
CA ASN A 37 -6.16 -9.48 -14.56
C ASN A 37 -7.49 -8.72 -14.46
N TRP A 38 -8.03 -8.51 -13.25
CA TRP A 38 -9.35 -7.90 -13.08
C TRP A 38 -9.46 -6.53 -13.75
N VAL A 39 -8.48 -5.63 -13.54
CA VAL A 39 -8.48 -4.28 -14.14
C VAL A 39 -8.44 -4.34 -15.67
N SER A 40 -7.61 -5.23 -16.22
CA SER A 40 -7.50 -5.41 -17.68
C SER A 40 -8.81 -5.92 -18.27
N ARG A 41 -9.48 -6.87 -17.60
CA ARG A 41 -10.80 -7.37 -18.02
C ARG A 41 -11.88 -6.29 -17.99
N GLN A 42 -11.92 -5.44 -16.96
CA GLN A 42 -12.87 -4.32 -16.87
C GLN A 42 -12.70 -3.30 -18.01
N LYS A 43 -11.49 -3.16 -18.50
CA LYS A 43 -11.16 -2.27 -19.62
C LYS A 43 -11.28 -2.93 -21.00
N GLY A 44 -11.66 -4.21 -21.04
CA GLY A 44 -11.70 -4.97 -22.30
C GLY A 44 -10.34 -5.20 -22.93
N LEU A 45 -9.25 -5.06 -22.18
CA LEU A 45 -7.89 -5.29 -22.63
C LEU A 45 -7.56 -6.78 -22.50
N GLY A 46 -7.16 -7.40 -23.60
CA GLY A 46 -6.69 -8.79 -23.59
C GLY A 46 -5.30 -8.89 -23.00
N GLY A 47 -5.16 -9.66 -21.90
CA GLY A 47 -3.89 -9.96 -21.28
C GLY A 47 -3.39 -8.91 -20.28
N ASP A 48 -2.48 -9.34 -19.40
CA ASP A 48 -1.81 -8.47 -18.42
C ASP A 48 -0.54 -7.90 -19.07
N THR A 49 -0.63 -6.66 -19.57
CA THR A 49 0.52 -5.90 -20.06
C THR A 49 1.19 -5.07 -18.96
N ASN A 50 0.63 -5.09 -17.73
CA ASN A 50 1.16 -4.34 -16.63
C ASN A 50 2.21 -5.18 -15.88
N PRO A 51 3.50 -4.77 -15.85
CA PRO A 51 4.53 -5.45 -15.06
C PRO A 51 4.25 -5.42 -13.55
N TYR A 52 3.30 -4.58 -13.15
CA TYR A 52 2.81 -4.45 -11.78
C TYR A 52 1.44 -5.10 -11.68
N GLY A 53 1.34 -6.27 -11.07
CA GLY A 53 0.03 -6.83 -10.72
C GLY A 53 -0.69 -5.88 -9.77
N PHE A 54 -1.93 -5.53 -10.09
CA PHE A 54 -2.79 -4.68 -9.28
C PHE A 54 -4.15 -5.34 -9.10
N LEU A 55 -4.48 -5.67 -7.86
CA LEU A 55 -5.72 -6.32 -7.48
C LEU A 55 -6.46 -5.41 -6.48
N PRO A 56 -7.40 -4.59 -6.97
CA PRO A 56 -8.06 -3.60 -6.12
C PRO A 56 -9.20 -4.20 -5.31
N LEU A 57 -9.26 -3.88 -4.02
CA LEU A 57 -10.36 -4.21 -3.12
C LEU A 57 -11.29 -3.01 -2.91
N ILE A 58 -10.70 -1.82 -2.73
CA ILE A 58 -11.41 -0.56 -2.55
C ILE A 58 -10.74 0.48 -3.46
N MET A 59 -11.52 1.14 -4.31
CA MET A 59 -11.05 2.10 -5.29
C MET A 59 -11.80 3.43 -5.21
N ALA A 60 -11.19 4.49 -5.78
CA ALA A 60 -11.88 5.75 -6.03
C ALA A 60 -13.08 5.55 -6.95
N LYS A 61 -14.21 6.15 -6.61
CA LYS A 61 -15.38 6.29 -7.48
C LYS A 61 -15.28 7.58 -8.27
N VAL A 62 -14.60 7.50 -9.42
CA VAL A 62 -14.28 8.65 -10.28
C VAL A 62 -15.41 8.89 -11.26
N LYS A 63 -15.85 10.13 -11.40
CA LYS A 63 -16.72 10.59 -12.49
C LYS A 63 -15.87 11.05 -13.68
N ARG A 64 -16.50 11.17 -14.84
CA ARG A 64 -15.81 11.66 -16.05
C ARG A 64 -15.19 13.05 -15.80
N GLY A 65 -13.90 13.18 -16.05
CA GLY A 65 -13.14 14.43 -15.92
C GLY A 65 -12.56 14.72 -14.53
N GLU A 66 -12.81 13.86 -13.54
CA GLU A 66 -12.16 13.97 -12.23
C GLU A 66 -10.80 13.29 -12.22
N ASP A 67 -9.85 13.84 -11.48
CA ASP A 67 -8.59 13.16 -11.18
C ASP A 67 -8.84 12.15 -10.03
N PRO A 68 -8.52 10.87 -10.22
CA PRO A 68 -8.67 9.88 -9.16
C PRO A 68 -7.91 10.23 -7.89
N HIS A 69 -6.81 10.98 -7.97
CA HIS A 69 -6.02 11.38 -6.81
C HIS A 69 -6.70 12.46 -5.95
N ASP A 70 -7.68 13.17 -6.50
CA ASP A 70 -8.42 14.22 -5.80
C ASP A 70 -9.80 13.77 -5.31
N VAL A 71 -10.21 12.55 -5.64
CA VAL A 71 -11.53 12.01 -5.28
C VAL A 71 -11.47 11.27 -3.96
N ASP A 72 -12.21 11.72 -2.95
CA ASP A 72 -12.31 11.02 -1.65
C ASP A 72 -13.50 10.04 -1.57
N ARG A 73 -14.31 9.93 -2.62
CA ARG A 73 -15.34 8.89 -2.71
C ARG A 73 -14.73 7.56 -3.07
N GLN A 74 -14.95 6.53 -2.23
CA GLN A 74 -14.46 5.19 -2.47
C GLN A 74 -15.62 4.19 -2.60
N GLY A 75 -15.31 3.04 -3.18
CA GLY A 75 -16.22 1.91 -3.27
C GLY A 75 -15.49 0.59 -3.33
N ARG A 76 -16.10 -0.39 -2.68
CA ARG A 76 -15.64 -1.78 -2.77
C ARG A 76 -15.80 -2.27 -4.20
N THR A 77 -14.81 -3.03 -4.67
CA THR A 77 -14.93 -3.79 -5.92
C THR A 77 -15.73 -5.08 -5.67
N GLU A 78 -16.11 -5.77 -6.72
CA GLU A 78 -16.73 -7.11 -6.61
C GLU A 78 -15.78 -8.14 -5.98
N LEU A 79 -14.46 -7.92 -6.10
CA LEU A 79 -13.45 -8.81 -5.49
C LEU A 79 -13.45 -8.73 -3.97
N TYR A 80 -13.81 -7.59 -3.38
CA TYR A 80 -13.68 -7.34 -1.94
C TYR A 80 -14.25 -8.46 -1.06
N GLN A 81 -15.41 -9.00 -1.43
CA GLN A 81 -16.10 -10.03 -0.64
C GLN A 81 -15.35 -11.37 -0.59
N ASN A 82 -14.45 -11.62 -1.55
CA ASN A 82 -13.69 -12.87 -1.65
C ASN A 82 -12.47 -12.87 -0.71
N TYR A 83 -12.08 -11.69 -0.19
CA TYR A 83 -10.88 -11.52 0.63
C TYR A 83 -11.22 -11.37 2.11
N THR A 84 -11.79 -12.43 2.69
CA THR A 84 -12.22 -12.47 4.10
C THR A 84 -11.04 -12.38 5.08
N SER A 85 -9.84 -12.83 4.68
CA SER A 85 -8.62 -12.67 5.46
C SER A 85 -8.26 -11.20 5.72
N VAL A 86 -8.45 -10.34 4.71
CA VAL A 86 -8.23 -8.89 4.84
C VAL A 86 -9.24 -8.27 5.81
N GLN A 87 -10.52 -8.65 5.70
CA GLN A 87 -11.58 -8.16 6.59
C GLN A 87 -11.33 -8.60 8.04
N LYS A 88 -10.88 -9.85 8.23
CA LYS A 88 -10.50 -10.38 9.55
C LYS A 88 -9.29 -9.63 10.11
N PHE A 89 -8.27 -9.41 9.32
CA PHE A 89 -7.08 -8.63 9.71
C PHE A 89 -7.45 -7.23 10.16
N TRP A 90 -8.24 -6.49 9.40
CA TRP A 90 -8.67 -5.15 9.80
C TRP A 90 -9.45 -5.17 11.12
N LYS A 91 -10.32 -6.15 11.33
CA LYS A 91 -11.05 -6.32 12.58
C LYS A 91 -10.11 -6.60 13.77
N GLU A 92 -9.13 -7.49 13.59
CA GLU A 92 -8.15 -7.85 14.62
C GLU A 92 -7.26 -6.65 15.01
N TRP A 93 -6.97 -5.79 14.05
CA TRP A 93 -6.18 -4.57 14.26
C TRP A 93 -7.02 -3.34 14.60
N ASN A 94 -8.31 -3.52 14.85
CA ASN A 94 -9.26 -2.45 15.15
C ASN A 94 -9.30 -1.33 14.09
N ILE A 95 -9.06 -1.69 12.83
CA ILE A 95 -9.14 -0.78 11.69
C ILE A 95 -10.59 -0.77 11.22
N THR A 96 -11.37 0.19 11.70
CA THR A 96 -12.82 0.28 11.47
C THR A 96 -13.17 1.05 10.21
N GLU A 97 -12.27 1.91 9.75
CA GLU A 97 -12.42 2.70 8.53
C GLU A 97 -11.19 2.53 7.63
N THR A 98 -11.42 2.16 6.39
CA THR A 98 -10.37 2.03 5.40
C THR A 98 -10.70 2.88 4.17
N GLY A 99 -9.69 3.57 3.67
CA GLY A 99 -9.73 4.21 2.37
C GLY A 99 -9.50 3.21 1.24
N ARG A 100 -8.65 3.56 0.29
CA ARG A 100 -8.27 2.65 -0.81
C ARG A 100 -7.47 1.47 -0.29
N ALA A 101 -7.71 0.32 -0.92
CA ALA A 101 -7.00 -0.91 -0.57
C ALA A 101 -6.81 -1.78 -1.80
N ALA A 102 -5.61 -2.34 -1.95
CA ALA A 102 -5.29 -3.25 -3.05
C ALA A 102 -4.14 -4.18 -2.68
N PHE A 103 -4.07 -5.32 -3.33
CA PHE A 103 -2.82 -6.07 -3.41
C PHE A 103 -2.00 -5.56 -4.60
N PHE A 104 -0.70 -5.51 -4.39
CA PHE A 104 0.28 -5.20 -5.42
C PHE A 104 1.27 -6.34 -5.57
N ARG A 105 1.56 -6.71 -6.81
CA ARG A 105 2.57 -7.70 -7.18
C ARG A 105 3.70 -7.02 -7.93
N LEU A 106 4.94 -7.37 -7.59
CA LEU A 106 6.14 -6.87 -8.24
C LEU A 106 7.09 -8.04 -8.51
N LYS A 107 7.39 -8.31 -9.77
CA LYS A 107 8.28 -9.41 -10.16
C LYS A 107 9.72 -9.19 -9.69
N PRO A 108 10.52 -10.27 -9.54
CA PRO A 108 11.94 -10.16 -9.21
C PRO A 108 12.69 -9.15 -10.07
N GLY A 109 13.53 -8.33 -9.46
CA GLY A 109 14.30 -7.27 -10.10
C GLY A 109 13.51 -6.03 -10.53
N ASN A 110 12.18 -6.08 -10.52
CA ASN A 110 11.35 -4.91 -10.86
C ASN A 110 11.27 -3.94 -9.67
N ARG A 111 10.93 -2.69 -10.01
CA ARG A 111 10.87 -1.60 -9.03
C ARG A 111 9.65 -0.73 -9.20
N VAL A 112 9.15 -0.20 -8.11
CA VAL A 112 8.30 0.99 -8.06
C VAL A 112 9.24 2.18 -7.98
N HIS A 113 9.22 3.05 -9.00
CA HIS A 113 10.07 4.23 -9.04
C HIS A 113 9.70 5.22 -7.93
N SER A 114 10.68 6.04 -7.55
CA SER A 114 10.48 7.06 -6.52
C SER A 114 9.35 8.01 -6.92
N HIS A 115 8.38 8.15 -6.03
CA HIS A 115 7.22 9.03 -6.19
C HIS A 115 6.73 9.50 -4.82
N ILE A 116 5.81 10.46 -4.84
CA ILE A 116 5.09 10.95 -3.67
C ILE A 116 3.61 10.71 -3.93
N ASP A 117 2.88 10.23 -2.93
CA ASP A 117 1.43 10.14 -3.01
C ASP A 117 0.84 11.56 -2.96
N ARG A 118 0.34 12.02 -4.11
CA ARG A 118 -0.18 13.39 -4.30
C ARG A 118 -1.68 13.38 -4.52
N GLY A 119 -2.29 14.55 -4.30
CA GLY A 119 -3.72 14.81 -4.48
C GLY A 119 -4.44 14.97 -3.16
N LEU A 120 -5.65 15.51 -3.23
CA LEU A 120 -6.47 15.84 -2.05
C LEU A 120 -6.79 14.60 -1.21
N TYR A 121 -7.00 13.47 -1.88
CA TYR A 121 -7.30 12.21 -1.20
C TYR A 121 -6.26 11.83 -0.16
N TYR A 122 -4.95 12.02 -0.46
CA TYR A 122 -3.88 11.56 0.42
C TYR A 122 -3.56 12.53 1.56
N GLN A 123 -4.13 13.74 1.58
CA GLN A 123 -3.77 14.77 2.56
C GLN A 123 -4.04 14.34 4.01
N ASP A 124 -5.13 13.61 4.22
CA ASP A 124 -5.61 13.15 5.52
C ASP A 124 -5.59 11.61 5.67
N LYS A 125 -4.77 10.92 4.90
CA LYS A 125 -4.65 9.46 4.95
C LYS A 125 -3.22 9.02 5.32
N ASP A 126 -3.16 8.03 6.18
CA ASP A 126 -1.98 7.24 6.47
C ASP A 126 -1.96 5.98 5.62
N ARG A 127 -0.80 5.59 5.12
CA ARG A 127 -0.65 4.41 4.29
C ARG A 127 0.10 3.31 5.02
N TYR A 128 -0.46 2.11 4.93
CA TYR A 128 0.05 0.90 5.55
C TYR A 128 0.33 -0.17 4.51
N HIS A 129 1.34 -0.98 4.78
CA HIS A 129 1.69 -2.16 4.03
C HIS A 129 1.72 -3.39 4.93
N LEU A 130 1.11 -4.48 4.47
CA LEU A 130 1.36 -5.83 4.96
C LEU A 130 2.05 -6.61 3.86
N SER A 131 3.33 -6.96 4.08
CA SER A 131 4.10 -7.80 3.17
C SER A 131 3.64 -9.25 3.27
N LEU A 132 3.36 -9.89 2.13
CA LEU A 132 2.81 -11.26 2.09
C LEU A 132 3.75 -12.26 1.42
N ALA A 133 4.50 -11.84 0.41
CA ALA A 133 5.46 -12.68 -0.30
C ALA A 133 6.62 -11.85 -0.82
N GLY A 134 7.77 -12.50 -1.02
CA GLY A 134 8.99 -11.92 -1.56
C GLY A 134 9.69 -10.95 -0.60
N THR A 135 11.00 -10.84 -0.74
CA THR A 135 11.85 -9.90 0.00
C THR A 135 12.13 -8.69 -0.86
N TYR A 136 11.97 -7.50 -0.32
CA TYR A 136 12.20 -6.27 -1.07
C TYR A 136 12.81 -5.16 -0.24
N GLU A 137 13.57 -4.28 -0.89
CA GLU A 137 14.01 -3.02 -0.30
C GLU A 137 12.90 -1.98 -0.44
N TYR A 138 12.57 -1.30 0.65
CA TYR A 138 11.66 -0.16 0.69
C TYR A 138 12.42 1.07 1.14
N THR A 139 12.28 2.17 0.40
CA THR A 139 12.97 3.43 0.69
C THR A 139 11.94 4.52 0.90
N VAL A 140 12.09 5.34 1.95
CA VAL A 140 11.26 6.51 2.25
C VAL A 140 12.18 7.66 2.66
N GLY A 141 12.27 8.71 1.85
CA GLY A 141 13.30 9.73 2.01
C GLY A 141 14.69 9.12 1.99
N ASP A 142 15.43 9.29 3.09
CA ASP A 142 16.78 8.75 3.26
C ASP A 142 16.79 7.39 4.00
N GLU A 143 15.65 6.95 4.51
CA GLU A 143 15.54 5.67 5.22
C GLU A 143 15.32 4.51 4.27
N LYS A 144 16.00 3.39 4.56
CA LYS A 144 15.87 2.13 3.83
C LYS A 144 15.60 0.97 4.76
N MET A 145 14.76 0.06 4.32
CA MET A 145 14.40 -1.14 5.06
C MET A 145 14.31 -2.33 4.12
N ILE A 146 14.85 -3.47 4.55
CA ILE A 146 14.55 -4.76 3.92
C ILE A 146 13.28 -5.29 4.56
N VAL A 147 12.31 -5.58 3.72
CA VAL A 147 10.98 -6.04 4.14
C VAL A 147 10.82 -7.51 3.80
N GLU A 148 10.52 -8.29 4.83
CA GLU A 148 10.25 -9.72 4.73
C GLU A 148 8.73 -10.01 4.79
N PRO A 149 8.26 -11.14 4.28
CA PRO A 149 6.87 -11.58 4.44
C PRO A 149 6.44 -11.59 5.91
N GLY A 150 5.20 -11.19 6.17
CA GLY A 150 4.63 -11.06 7.51
C GLY A 150 4.97 -9.75 8.20
N THR A 151 5.62 -8.80 7.53
CA THR A 151 5.92 -7.48 8.07
C THR A 151 4.76 -6.53 7.80
N PHE A 152 4.19 -5.98 8.86
CA PHE A 152 3.18 -4.91 8.84
C PHE A 152 3.82 -3.61 9.25
N PHE A 153 3.73 -2.57 8.41
CA PHE A 153 4.38 -1.29 8.66
C PHE A 153 3.58 -0.11 8.10
N TRP A 154 3.80 1.03 8.72
CA TRP A 154 3.39 2.34 8.25
C TRP A 154 4.60 3.09 7.67
N PHE A 155 4.37 3.99 6.73
CA PHE A 155 5.37 4.92 6.25
C PHE A 155 4.77 6.28 5.91
N TYR A 156 5.62 7.31 5.98
CA TYR A 156 5.20 8.67 5.66
C TYR A 156 5.13 8.88 4.14
N ASN A 157 3.95 8.70 3.58
CA ASN A 157 3.70 8.70 2.13
C ASN A 157 3.73 10.09 1.46
N LYS A 158 4.01 11.16 2.24
CA LYS A 158 4.10 12.55 1.74
C LYS A 158 5.52 12.95 1.29
N ILE A 159 6.49 12.05 1.42
CA ILE A 159 7.86 12.25 0.92
C ILE A 159 8.20 11.18 -0.12
N PRO A 160 9.26 11.36 -0.93
CA PRO A 160 9.63 10.39 -1.95
C PRO A 160 9.84 9.00 -1.38
N HIS A 161 9.18 8.01 -1.99
CA HIS A 161 9.32 6.61 -1.60
C HIS A 161 9.35 5.70 -2.82
N SER A 162 10.00 4.54 -2.65
CA SER A 162 10.20 3.56 -3.71
C SER A 162 10.33 2.15 -3.15
N ALA A 163 10.20 1.15 -4.02
CA ALA A 163 10.43 -0.24 -3.67
C ALA A 163 11.16 -0.97 -4.81
N ILE A 164 12.02 -1.91 -4.46
CA ILE A 164 12.64 -2.81 -5.41
C ILE A 164 12.55 -4.25 -4.89
N ASN A 165 12.03 -5.16 -5.72
CA ASN A 165 12.04 -6.58 -5.39
C ASN A 165 13.47 -7.11 -5.55
N VAL A 166 14.14 -7.37 -4.43
CA VAL A 166 15.50 -7.90 -4.37
C VAL A 166 15.54 -9.41 -4.18
N GLY A 167 14.38 -10.04 -4.03
CA GLY A 167 14.23 -11.49 -3.89
C GLY A 167 14.10 -12.21 -5.22
N GLU A 168 13.93 -13.52 -5.15
CA GLU A 168 13.84 -14.43 -6.30
C GLU A 168 12.39 -14.78 -6.67
N VAL A 169 11.43 -14.41 -5.84
CA VAL A 169 10.00 -14.64 -6.04
C VAL A 169 9.24 -13.32 -6.14
N ASP A 170 8.02 -13.37 -6.65
CA ASP A 170 7.15 -12.20 -6.71
C ASP A 170 6.94 -11.59 -5.31
N ARG A 171 7.18 -10.29 -5.18
CA ARG A 171 6.69 -9.54 -4.03
C ARG A 171 5.18 -9.41 -4.13
N VAL A 172 4.48 -9.73 -3.05
CA VAL A 172 3.04 -9.45 -2.88
C VAL A 172 2.85 -8.65 -1.59
N SER A 173 2.15 -7.53 -1.68
CA SER A 173 1.82 -6.71 -0.50
C SER A 173 0.37 -6.26 -0.56
N LEU A 174 -0.32 -6.33 0.57
CA LEU A 174 -1.56 -5.60 0.81
C LEU A 174 -1.20 -4.16 1.20
N VAL A 175 -1.69 -3.19 0.45
CA VAL A 175 -1.52 -1.75 0.71
C VAL A 175 -2.88 -1.15 0.95
N PHE A 176 -3.03 -0.39 2.02
CA PHE A 176 -4.30 0.26 2.34
C PHE A 176 -4.10 1.59 3.07
N ASP A 177 -5.10 2.45 2.95
CA ASP A 177 -5.11 3.78 3.54
C ASP A 177 -6.10 3.84 4.70
N VAL A 178 -5.75 4.60 5.76
CA VAL A 178 -6.59 4.83 6.95
C VAL A 178 -6.69 6.32 7.19
N PRO A 179 -7.89 6.90 7.46
CA PRO A 179 -8.02 8.31 7.81
C PRO A 179 -7.27 8.67 9.09
N HIS A 180 -6.62 9.84 9.13
CA HIS A 180 -5.95 10.35 10.34
C HIS A 180 -6.90 10.54 11.53
N SER A 181 -8.20 10.76 11.28
CA SER A 181 -9.22 10.94 12.33
C SER A 181 -9.47 9.69 13.17
N MET A 182 -9.06 8.53 12.68
CA MET A 182 -9.04 7.32 13.48
C MET A 182 -7.89 7.46 14.47
N ASN A 183 -8.19 7.42 15.80
CA ASN A 183 -7.19 7.34 16.85
C ASN A 183 -6.23 6.21 16.51
N ASN A 184 -5.19 6.54 15.77
CA ASN A 184 -4.22 5.57 15.33
C ASN A 184 -3.28 5.32 16.51
N PRO A 185 -3.32 4.13 17.15
CA PRO A 185 -2.48 3.85 18.30
C PRO A 185 -0.98 3.86 17.97
N HIS A 186 -0.63 4.22 16.72
CA HIS A 186 0.72 4.15 16.17
C HIS A 186 1.34 5.53 15.87
N HIS A 187 0.64 6.64 16.20
CA HIS A 187 1.19 8.00 16.18
C HIS A 187 1.74 8.42 17.56
#